data_a1287b70e3a766c5ea660813efb5a4d2
#
_entry.id   a1287b70e3a766c5ea660813efb5a4d2
#
_cell.length_a   1.000
_cell.length_b   1.000
_cell.length_c   1.000
_cell.angle_alpha   90.00
_cell.angle_beta   90.00
_cell.angle_gamma   90.00
#
_symmetry.space_group_name_H-M   'P 1'
#
loop_
_entity.id
_entity.type
_entity.pdbx_description
1 polymer ?
#
loop_
_entity_poly.entity_id
_entity_poly.type
_entity_poly.pdbx_seq_one_letter_code
_entity_poly.pdbx_strand_id
1 'polypeptide(L)'
;MATQQVKLYQVGTSVVGNRLLDPEQRTVQARTDRSNSLTSGHRACQGCGEALGARYVLDAAMRATGGQVVAANATGCLEVFSTPYPETSWQLPWLHSLFGNSPAVASGMAAALRAQGRTDVRVVGQAGDGGTVDIGLGCLSGLFERNDDVLFVCYDNEGYMNTGVQRSGATPAAARTATTKALGMQPGNAFGQGKSMPLIAMAHEIPYVATATVADLHDLEAKVEHAMALHGARYLHVFVPCPLGWGSASRDTVRVARLAKETGIFPVFEAEHGEITSVSTIRRRQPVEEYLKLQSRFAHLFAEPRRDDLIARIQEQADRNIERFGLLPEVASLTEED
;
A
#
# COMPACT_ATOMS: atom_id res chain seq x y z
N MET A 1 -27.40 -8.14 -32.34
CA MET A 1 -27.20 -7.25 -31.17
C MET A 1 -27.43 -8.06 -29.93
N ALA A 2 -26.40 -8.40 -29.19
CA ALA A 2 -26.57 -9.14 -27.92
C ALA A 2 -27.17 -8.19 -26.87
N THR A 3 -28.34 -8.52 -26.37
CA THR A 3 -28.97 -7.81 -25.25
C THR A 3 -28.09 -7.97 -24.02
N GLN A 4 -27.39 -6.91 -23.67
CA GLN A 4 -26.64 -6.85 -22.42
C GLN A 4 -27.62 -6.96 -21.25
N GLN A 5 -27.54 -8.06 -20.51
CA GLN A 5 -28.30 -8.20 -19.27
C GLN A 5 -27.81 -7.16 -18.24
N VAL A 6 -28.66 -6.21 -17.94
CA VAL A 6 -28.40 -5.19 -16.92
C VAL A 6 -28.64 -5.83 -15.55
N LYS A 7 -27.56 -6.06 -14.78
CA LYS A 7 -27.69 -6.41 -13.36
C LYS A 7 -28.01 -5.14 -12.57
N LEU A 8 -29.20 -5.06 -12.01
CA LEU A 8 -29.59 -4.02 -11.07
C LEU A 8 -29.04 -4.36 -9.69
N TYR A 9 -28.20 -3.50 -9.16
CA TYR A 9 -27.76 -3.59 -7.77
C TYR A 9 -28.58 -2.63 -6.91
N GLN A 10 -29.27 -3.19 -5.94
CA GLN A 10 -29.97 -2.41 -4.93
C GLN A 10 -28.98 -2.08 -3.80
N VAL A 11 -28.68 -0.81 -3.63
CA VAL A 11 -27.88 -0.31 -2.51
C VAL A 11 -28.83 0.44 -1.58
N GLY A 12 -29.24 -0.21 -0.50
CA GLY A 12 -30.25 0.34 0.39
C GLY A 12 -31.65 0.42 -0.24
N THR A 13 -32.36 1.52 -0.01
CA THR A 13 -33.70 1.78 -0.56
C THR A 13 -33.72 2.59 -1.85
N SER A 14 -32.55 2.95 -2.40
CA SER A 14 -32.46 3.75 -3.62
C SER A 14 -31.98 2.92 -4.81
N VAL A 15 -32.69 2.98 -5.91
CA VAL A 15 -32.23 2.48 -7.20
C VAL A 15 -31.29 3.54 -7.78
N VAL A 16 -29.99 3.31 -7.65
CA VAL A 16 -29.00 4.17 -8.30
C VAL A 16 -28.99 3.86 -9.78
N GLY A 17 -29.18 4.84 -10.65
CA GLY A 17 -29.05 4.68 -12.10
C GLY A 17 -27.74 3.96 -12.43
N ASN A 18 -27.81 3.06 -13.40
CA ASN A 18 -26.74 2.11 -13.66
C ASN A 18 -25.52 2.80 -14.29
N ARG A 19 -24.62 3.30 -13.44
CA ARG A 19 -23.32 3.88 -13.86
C ARG A 19 -22.44 2.89 -14.66
N LEU A 20 -22.84 1.62 -14.70
CA LEU A 20 -22.12 0.60 -15.49
C LEU A 20 -22.44 0.67 -16.99
N LEU A 21 -23.48 1.38 -17.39
CA LEU A 21 -23.88 1.52 -18.80
C LEU A 21 -23.09 2.57 -19.56
N ASP A 22 -22.62 3.60 -18.89
CA ASP A 22 -21.80 4.65 -19.48
C ASP A 22 -20.30 4.35 -19.22
N PRO A 23 -19.52 4.03 -20.25
CA PRO A 23 -18.09 3.74 -20.08
C PRO A 23 -17.29 4.89 -19.46
N GLU A 24 -17.69 6.15 -19.70
CA GLU A 24 -17.00 7.33 -19.19
C GLU A 24 -17.27 7.56 -17.69
N GLN A 25 -18.41 7.07 -17.19
CA GLN A 25 -18.79 7.20 -15.80
C GLN A 25 -18.38 5.98 -14.94
N ARG A 26 -17.77 4.97 -15.55
CA ARG A 26 -17.32 3.77 -14.82
C ARG A 26 -16.16 4.10 -13.91
N THR A 27 -16.27 3.69 -12.65
CA THR A 27 -15.10 3.65 -11.76
C THR A 27 -14.12 2.56 -12.19
N VAL A 28 -12.88 2.61 -11.73
CA VAL A 28 -11.87 1.56 -11.97
C VAL A 28 -12.43 0.17 -11.67
N GLN A 29 -13.23 0.02 -10.62
CA GLN A 29 -13.81 -1.26 -10.21
C GLN A 29 -14.91 -1.79 -11.15
N ALA A 30 -15.52 -0.91 -11.93
CA ALA A 30 -16.64 -1.23 -12.82
C ALA A 30 -16.23 -1.42 -14.29
N ARG A 31 -14.96 -1.37 -14.61
CA ARG A 31 -14.46 -1.66 -15.96
C ARG A 31 -14.72 -3.11 -16.35
N THR A 32 -15.27 -3.32 -17.53
CA THR A 32 -15.59 -4.67 -18.04
C THR A 32 -14.39 -5.37 -18.68
N ASP A 33 -13.37 -4.61 -19.06
CA ASP A 33 -12.10 -5.06 -19.65
C ASP A 33 -11.04 -5.40 -18.60
N ARG A 34 -11.40 -5.30 -17.32
CA ARG A 34 -10.47 -5.52 -16.24
C ARG A 34 -10.05 -6.98 -16.10
N SER A 35 -8.76 -7.23 -16.19
CA SER A 35 -8.17 -8.50 -15.77
C SER A 35 -8.32 -8.66 -14.25
N ASN A 36 -8.70 -9.84 -13.81
CA ASN A 36 -8.77 -10.18 -12.39
C ASN A 36 -7.57 -11.07 -12.06
N SER A 37 -6.53 -10.49 -11.49
CA SER A 37 -5.36 -11.26 -11.02
C SER A 37 -5.69 -12.15 -9.83
N LEU A 38 -6.62 -11.71 -8.96
CA LEU A 38 -7.07 -12.45 -7.78
C LEU A 38 -8.50 -12.96 -8.01
N THR A 39 -8.67 -14.27 -8.11
CA THR A 39 -9.98 -14.92 -8.32
C THR A 39 -10.78 -15.08 -7.03
N SER A 40 -12.04 -15.49 -7.18
CA SER A 40 -12.85 -15.96 -6.05
C SER A 40 -12.20 -17.19 -5.39
N GLY A 41 -12.48 -17.39 -4.10
CA GLY A 41 -11.90 -18.49 -3.32
C GLY A 41 -10.75 -18.06 -2.41
N HIS A 42 -10.25 -16.83 -2.53
CA HIS A 42 -9.33 -16.27 -1.56
C HIS A 42 -9.99 -16.12 -0.17
N ARG A 43 -9.18 -16.13 0.88
CA ARG A 43 -9.61 -16.08 2.28
C ARG A 43 -9.30 -14.74 2.96
N ALA A 44 -9.26 -13.65 2.20
CA ALA A 44 -9.00 -12.31 2.73
C ALA A 44 -10.08 -11.91 3.75
N CYS A 45 -9.66 -11.22 4.79
CA CYS A 45 -10.57 -10.65 5.78
C CYS A 45 -11.54 -9.65 5.15
N GLN A 46 -12.70 -9.49 5.74
CA GLN A 46 -13.66 -8.48 5.29
C GLN A 46 -13.04 -7.08 5.41
N GLY A 47 -13.04 -6.32 4.31
CA GLY A 47 -12.45 -4.99 4.27
C GLY A 47 -10.91 -4.97 4.25
N CYS A 48 -10.25 -6.08 3.93
CA CYS A 48 -8.79 -6.16 3.87
C CYS A 48 -8.21 -5.18 2.85
N GLY A 49 -7.42 -4.19 3.33
CA GLY A 49 -6.72 -3.24 2.46
C GLY A 49 -5.62 -3.90 1.64
N GLU A 50 -4.95 -4.90 2.19
CA GLU A 50 -3.87 -5.63 1.50
C GLU A 50 -4.41 -6.43 0.30
N ALA A 51 -5.53 -7.14 0.46
CA ALA A 51 -6.16 -7.85 -0.65
C ALA A 51 -6.64 -6.89 -1.75
N LEU A 52 -7.16 -5.74 -1.37
CA LEU A 52 -7.55 -4.69 -2.31
C LEU A 52 -6.33 -4.15 -3.06
N GLY A 53 -5.28 -3.74 -2.34
CA GLY A 53 -4.06 -3.17 -2.92
C GLY A 53 -3.34 -4.17 -3.83
N ALA A 54 -3.11 -5.40 -3.37
CA ALA A 54 -2.41 -6.42 -4.12
C ALA A 54 -3.13 -6.81 -5.42
N ARG A 55 -4.46 -6.92 -5.38
CA ARG A 55 -5.25 -7.15 -6.58
C ARG A 55 -5.04 -6.05 -7.62
N TYR A 56 -5.12 -4.79 -7.22
CA TYR A 56 -4.97 -3.66 -8.15
C TYR A 56 -3.55 -3.53 -8.69
N VAL A 57 -2.54 -3.78 -7.87
CA VAL A 57 -1.13 -3.83 -8.30
C VAL A 57 -0.92 -4.89 -9.37
N LEU A 58 -1.35 -6.13 -9.12
CA LEU A 58 -1.14 -7.23 -10.05
C LEU A 58 -2.03 -7.12 -11.30
N ASP A 59 -3.26 -6.61 -11.18
CA ASP A 59 -4.11 -6.29 -12.33
C ASP A 59 -3.43 -5.28 -13.26
N ALA A 60 -2.86 -4.21 -12.72
CA ALA A 60 -2.14 -3.19 -13.48
C ALA A 60 -0.84 -3.75 -14.11
N ALA A 61 -0.07 -4.55 -13.34
CA ALA A 61 1.13 -5.20 -13.83
C ALA A 61 0.83 -6.16 -15.01
N MET A 62 -0.23 -6.97 -14.89
CA MET A 62 -0.67 -7.86 -15.97
C MET A 62 -1.11 -7.09 -17.22
N ARG A 63 -1.84 -5.99 -17.06
CA ARG A 63 -2.24 -5.14 -18.21
C ARG A 63 -1.03 -4.53 -18.90
N ALA A 64 -0.14 -3.93 -18.12
CA ALA A 64 1.05 -3.26 -18.66
C ALA A 64 2.00 -4.19 -19.40
N THR A 65 1.99 -5.49 -19.09
CA THR A 65 2.91 -6.49 -19.65
C THR A 65 2.21 -7.46 -20.62
N GLY A 66 0.93 -7.27 -20.92
CA GLY A 66 0.17 -8.26 -21.70
C GLY A 66 0.13 -9.65 -21.05
N GLY A 67 0.20 -9.71 -19.71
CA GLY A 67 0.23 -10.95 -18.95
C GLY A 67 1.63 -11.57 -18.77
N GLN A 68 2.68 -10.98 -19.33
CA GLN A 68 4.06 -11.46 -19.21
C GLN A 68 4.66 -10.98 -17.88
N VAL A 69 4.16 -11.51 -16.77
CA VAL A 69 4.58 -11.17 -15.41
C VAL A 69 4.61 -12.40 -14.53
N VAL A 70 5.61 -12.48 -13.65
CA VAL A 70 5.75 -13.50 -12.60
C VAL A 70 5.93 -12.80 -11.27
N ALA A 71 5.40 -13.38 -10.18
CA ALA A 71 5.48 -12.79 -8.86
C ALA A 71 6.19 -13.70 -7.86
N ALA A 72 7.05 -13.11 -7.02
CA ALA A 72 7.61 -13.72 -5.83
C ALA A 72 6.99 -13.07 -4.61
N ASN A 73 6.56 -13.83 -3.63
CA ASN A 73 5.90 -13.32 -2.43
C ASN A 73 6.53 -13.87 -1.15
N ALA A 74 6.60 -13.03 -0.13
CA ALA A 74 6.97 -13.41 1.22
C ALA A 74 5.80 -14.06 1.96
N THR A 75 6.10 -14.87 2.96
CA THR A 75 5.10 -15.33 3.94
C THR A 75 4.43 -14.12 4.62
N GLY A 76 3.13 -14.18 4.80
CA GLY A 76 2.35 -13.13 5.46
C GLY A 76 0.87 -13.23 5.14
N CYS A 77 0.11 -12.16 5.40
CA CYS A 77 -1.31 -12.14 5.07
C CYS A 77 -1.57 -12.41 3.60
N LEU A 78 -0.78 -11.79 2.70
CA LEU A 78 -0.94 -11.93 1.25
C LEU A 78 -0.86 -13.40 0.80
N GLU A 79 0.13 -14.14 1.32
CA GLU A 79 0.26 -15.57 1.04
C GLU A 79 -0.93 -16.35 1.64
N VAL A 80 -1.20 -16.16 2.95
CA VAL A 80 -2.19 -16.98 3.67
C VAL A 80 -3.59 -16.86 3.09
N PHE A 81 -4.01 -15.65 2.66
CA PHE A 81 -5.36 -15.53 2.10
C PHE A 81 -5.47 -15.95 0.64
N SER A 82 -4.36 -15.96 -0.11
CA SER A 82 -4.37 -16.18 -1.56
C SER A 82 -3.98 -17.59 -2.01
N THR A 83 -3.46 -18.42 -1.08
CA THR A 83 -3.02 -19.80 -1.38
C THR A 83 -3.82 -20.85 -0.61
N PRO A 84 -5.13 -21.03 -0.90
CA PRO A 84 -5.88 -22.15 -0.37
C PRO A 84 -5.33 -23.46 -0.95
N TYR A 85 -4.64 -24.25 -0.12
CA TYR A 85 -4.06 -25.53 -0.56
C TYR A 85 -5.14 -26.45 -1.17
N PRO A 86 -4.86 -27.14 -2.29
CA PRO A 86 -3.59 -27.23 -3.04
C PRO A 86 -3.43 -26.16 -4.15
N GLU A 87 -4.31 -25.19 -4.23
CA GLU A 87 -4.40 -24.21 -5.30
C GLU A 87 -3.98 -22.81 -4.85
N THR A 88 -3.79 -21.92 -5.81
CA THR A 88 -3.65 -20.48 -5.59
C THR A 88 -4.83 -19.72 -6.19
N SER A 89 -5.19 -18.60 -5.60
CA SER A 89 -6.20 -17.69 -6.14
C SER A 89 -5.62 -16.69 -7.16
N TRP A 90 -4.32 -16.76 -7.46
CA TRP A 90 -3.67 -15.88 -8.43
C TRP A 90 -3.74 -16.42 -9.87
N GLN A 91 -3.99 -15.54 -10.82
CA GLN A 91 -4.08 -15.81 -12.26
C GLN A 91 -2.76 -15.56 -13.00
N LEU A 92 -1.64 -15.58 -12.29
CA LEU A 92 -0.29 -15.43 -12.85
C LEU A 92 0.64 -16.42 -12.17
N PRO A 93 1.80 -16.76 -12.78
CA PRO A 93 2.83 -17.54 -12.11
C PRO A 93 3.28 -16.85 -10.82
N TRP A 94 3.12 -17.54 -9.70
CA TRP A 94 3.30 -16.98 -8.37
C TRP A 94 4.09 -17.94 -7.49
N LEU A 95 5.20 -17.46 -6.91
CA LEU A 95 6.08 -18.25 -6.08
C LEU A 95 6.09 -17.70 -4.65
N HIS A 96 5.70 -18.53 -3.70
CA HIS A 96 5.86 -18.24 -2.28
C HIS A 96 7.26 -18.63 -1.79
N SER A 97 7.89 -17.74 -1.02
CA SER A 97 9.17 -17.98 -0.35
C SER A 97 9.08 -17.60 1.13
N LEU A 98 10.10 -18.02 1.89
CA LEU A 98 10.22 -17.70 3.31
C LEU A 98 10.18 -16.19 3.55
N PHE A 99 9.79 -15.80 4.74
CA PHE A 99 9.37 -14.47 5.18
C PHE A 99 10.26 -13.31 4.71
N GLY A 100 11.59 -13.39 4.86
CA GLY A 100 12.54 -12.35 4.46
C GLY A 100 13.14 -12.54 3.07
N ASN A 101 12.79 -13.62 2.34
CA ASN A 101 13.50 -14.04 1.13
C ASN A 101 12.91 -13.52 -0.18
N SER A 102 11.70 -12.94 -0.17
CA SER A 102 11.05 -12.50 -1.39
C SER A 102 11.92 -11.61 -2.28
N PRO A 103 12.67 -10.62 -1.76
CA PRO A 103 13.56 -9.82 -2.60
C PRO A 103 14.67 -10.64 -3.27
N ALA A 104 15.30 -11.57 -2.54
CA ALA A 104 16.35 -12.43 -3.07
C ALA A 104 15.81 -13.40 -4.13
N VAL A 105 14.62 -13.97 -3.90
CA VAL A 105 13.95 -14.85 -4.87
C VAL A 105 13.57 -14.07 -6.13
N ALA A 106 13.02 -12.87 -6.00
CA ALA A 106 12.70 -12.01 -7.14
C ALA A 106 13.95 -11.66 -7.97
N SER A 107 15.07 -11.33 -7.31
CA SER A 107 16.38 -11.12 -7.95
C SER A 107 16.83 -12.37 -8.72
N GLY A 108 16.71 -13.56 -8.11
CA GLY A 108 17.05 -14.83 -8.75
C GLY A 108 16.17 -15.12 -9.97
N MET A 109 14.87 -14.85 -9.88
CA MET A 109 13.92 -14.99 -11.00
C MET A 109 14.29 -14.05 -12.17
N ALA A 110 14.58 -12.78 -11.88
CA ALA A 110 15.01 -11.82 -12.90
C ALA A 110 16.32 -12.23 -13.56
N ALA A 111 17.29 -12.72 -12.78
CA ALA A 111 18.56 -13.22 -13.31
C ALA A 111 18.37 -14.48 -14.18
N ALA A 112 17.51 -15.42 -13.78
CA ALA A 112 17.21 -16.64 -14.54
C ALA A 112 16.49 -16.32 -15.85
N LEU A 113 15.51 -15.45 -15.86
CA LEU A 113 14.80 -15.01 -17.07
C LEU A 113 15.78 -14.35 -18.07
N ARG A 114 16.64 -13.46 -17.59
CA ARG A 114 17.68 -12.82 -18.39
C ARG A 114 18.64 -13.85 -19.00
N ALA A 115 19.11 -14.83 -18.22
CA ALA A 115 19.99 -15.89 -18.69
C ALA A 115 19.34 -16.79 -19.75
N GLN A 116 18.00 -16.91 -19.73
CA GLN A 116 17.21 -17.62 -20.73
C GLN A 116 16.84 -16.75 -21.95
N GLY A 117 17.26 -15.49 -22.00
CA GLY A 117 16.86 -14.54 -23.04
C GLY A 117 15.40 -14.06 -22.97
N ARG A 118 14.71 -14.34 -21.85
CA ARG A 118 13.31 -13.94 -21.61
C ARG A 118 13.25 -12.54 -21.03
N THR A 119 13.54 -11.53 -21.83
CA THR A 119 13.47 -10.10 -21.44
C THR A 119 12.08 -9.52 -21.52
N ASP A 120 11.14 -10.25 -22.10
CA ASP A 120 9.72 -9.95 -22.22
C ASP A 120 8.94 -10.14 -20.91
N VAL A 121 9.45 -10.97 -19.98
CA VAL A 121 8.78 -11.29 -18.72
C VAL A 121 9.26 -10.37 -17.59
N ARG A 122 8.32 -9.72 -16.94
CA ARG A 122 8.60 -8.81 -15.81
C ARG A 122 8.47 -9.54 -14.47
N VAL A 123 9.26 -9.12 -13.49
CA VAL A 123 9.24 -9.71 -12.16
C VAL A 123 8.69 -8.72 -11.14
N VAL A 124 7.72 -9.18 -10.34
CA VAL A 124 7.19 -8.48 -9.18
C VAL A 124 7.57 -9.22 -7.90
N GLY A 125 8.36 -8.59 -7.03
CA GLY A 125 8.58 -9.04 -5.66
C GLY A 125 7.55 -8.41 -4.73
N GLN A 126 7.04 -9.15 -3.74
CA GLN A 126 6.00 -8.65 -2.83
C GLN A 126 6.23 -9.10 -1.40
N ALA A 127 5.93 -8.22 -0.44
CA ALA A 127 5.90 -8.54 0.98
C ALA A 127 5.00 -7.56 1.76
N GLY A 128 4.58 -7.93 2.97
CA GLY A 128 4.09 -6.97 3.95
C GLY A 128 5.23 -6.11 4.52
N ASP A 129 4.88 -5.17 5.37
CA ASP A 129 5.86 -4.27 5.99
C ASP A 129 6.89 -5.02 6.84
N GLY A 130 6.50 -6.00 7.64
CA GLY A 130 7.46 -6.80 8.41
C GLY A 130 8.48 -7.54 7.54
N GLY A 131 8.03 -8.10 6.41
CA GLY A 131 8.89 -8.75 5.41
C GLY A 131 9.76 -7.78 4.62
N THR A 132 9.42 -6.51 4.57
CA THR A 132 10.11 -5.47 3.80
C THR A 132 11.07 -4.65 4.66
N VAL A 133 10.56 -4.02 5.74
CA VAL A 133 11.32 -3.03 6.50
C VAL A 133 12.14 -3.64 7.64
N ASP A 134 11.88 -4.90 7.97
CA ASP A 134 12.59 -5.62 9.03
C ASP A 134 13.39 -6.81 8.47
N ILE A 135 12.79 -8.01 8.45
CA ILE A 135 13.52 -9.25 8.18
C ILE A 135 14.06 -9.35 6.74
N GLY A 136 13.43 -8.71 5.77
CA GLY A 136 13.85 -8.73 4.36
C GLY A 136 14.70 -7.54 3.93
N LEU A 137 14.93 -6.55 4.80
CA LEU A 137 15.60 -5.30 4.44
C LEU A 137 16.99 -5.51 3.83
N GLY A 138 17.79 -6.44 4.38
CA GLY A 138 19.11 -6.73 3.84
C GLY A 138 19.07 -7.29 2.42
N CYS A 139 18.14 -8.21 2.14
CA CYS A 139 17.93 -8.75 0.79
C CYS A 139 17.43 -7.68 -0.18
N LEU A 140 16.53 -6.80 0.29
CA LEU A 140 15.97 -5.72 -0.53
C LEU A 140 17.03 -4.64 -0.84
N SER A 141 17.86 -4.27 0.13
CA SER A 141 18.98 -3.37 -0.09
C SER A 141 19.94 -3.93 -1.14
N GLY A 142 20.26 -5.23 -1.09
CA GLY A 142 21.08 -5.89 -2.10
C GLY A 142 20.43 -5.93 -3.50
N LEU A 143 19.10 -6.07 -3.59
CA LEU A 143 18.35 -5.94 -4.84
C LEU A 143 18.49 -4.54 -5.43
N PHE A 144 18.38 -3.51 -4.60
CA PHE A 144 18.53 -2.10 -5.00
C PHE A 144 19.95 -1.80 -5.45
N GLU A 145 20.97 -2.22 -4.67
CA GLU A 145 22.40 -2.02 -4.98
C GLU A 145 22.78 -2.62 -6.33
N ARG A 146 22.28 -3.81 -6.66
CA ARG A 146 22.54 -4.47 -7.95
C ARG A 146 21.67 -3.93 -9.09
N ASN A 147 20.72 -3.06 -8.78
CA ASN A 147 19.73 -2.54 -9.73
C ASN A 147 19.03 -3.68 -10.49
N ASP A 148 18.62 -4.74 -9.77
CA ASP A 148 17.96 -5.89 -10.36
C ASP A 148 16.62 -5.47 -11.02
N ASP A 149 16.29 -6.01 -12.19
CA ASP A 149 15.06 -5.64 -12.92
C ASP A 149 13.80 -6.23 -12.25
N VAL A 150 13.43 -5.67 -11.11
CA VAL A 150 12.32 -6.10 -10.26
C VAL A 150 11.51 -4.89 -9.81
N LEU A 151 10.18 -4.93 -9.94
CA LEU A 151 9.31 -4.09 -9.15
C LEU A 151 9.09 -4.76 -7.79
N PHE A 152 9.57 -4.16 -6.69
CA PHE A 152 9.29 -4.65 -5.37
C PHE A 152 8.17 -3.83 -4.71
N VAL A 153 7.13 -4.52 -4.23
CA VAL A 153 5.94 -3.89 -3.62
C VAL A 153 5.85 -4.26 -2.15
N CYS A 154 5.80 -3.24 -1.31
CA CYS A 154 5.48 -3.37 0.10
C CYS A 154 4.00 -3.05 0.32
N TYR A 155 3.26 -3.98 0.89
CA TYR A 155 1.90 -3.73 1.38
C TYR A 155 1.97 -3.42 2.88
N ASP A 156 1.97 -2.13 3.20
CA ASP A 156 2.15 -1.66 4.57
C ASP A 156 0.83 -1.62 5.33
N ASN A 157 0.63 -2.57 6.22
CA ASN A 157 -0.46 -2.61 7.19
C ASN A 157 0.02 -2.30 8.62
N GLU A 158 1.26 -1.81 8.75
CA GLU A 158 1.89 -1.31 9.97
C GLU A 158 2.04 -2.36 11.09
N GLY A 159 2.31 -3.62 10.73
CA GLY A 159 2.58 -4.68 11.71
C GLY A 159 2.67 -6.08 11.11
N TYR A 160 3.10 -7.04 11.93
CA TYR A 160 3.01 -8.47 11.63
C TYR A 160 1.57 -8.94 11.90
N MET A 161 0.64 -8.63 10.99
CA MET A 161 -0.79 -8.81 11.24
C MET A 161 -1.20 -10.28 11.29
N ASN A 162 -0.69 -11.09 10.36
CA ASN A 162 -1.08 -12.50 10.24
C ASN A 162 -0.70 -13.34 11.46
N THR A 163 0.42 -13.04 12.10
CA THR A 163 0.94 -13.80 13.24
C THR A 163 0.38 -13.35 14.59
N GLY A 164 -0.51 -12.36 14.62
CA GLY A 164 -1.17 -11.89 15.84
C GLY A 164 -0.86 -10.45 16.22
N VAL A 165 -0.62 -9.60 15.23
CA VAL A 165 -0.49 -8.13 15.40
C VAL A 165 0.72 -7.73 16.24
N GLN A 166 1.89 -8.31 15.94
CA GLN A 166 3.15 -7.86 16.57
C GLN A 166 3.63 -6.55 15.90
N ARG A 167 4.42 -5.81 16.63
CA ARG A 167 5.05 -4.58 16.13
C ARG A 167 6.02 -4.89 15.01
N SER A 168 5.96 -4.15 13.90
CA SER A 168 6.98 -4.07 12.85
C SER A 168 7.77 -2.76 12.93
N GLY A 169 8.79 -2.64 12.07
CA GLY A 169 9.51 -1.37 11.87
C GLY A 169 8.69 -0.25 11.24
N ALA A 170 7.51 -0.55 10.69
CA ALA A 170 6.57 0.43 10.13
C ALA A 170 5.47 0.83 11.14
N THR A 171 5.34 0.13 12.26
CA THR A 171 4.30 0.42 13.25
C THR A 171 4.45 1.85 13.79
N PRO A 172 3.40 2.69 13.71
CA PRO A 172 3.50 4.09 14.12
C PRO A 172 3.62 4.25 15.63
N ALA A 173 4.12 5.40 16.05
CA ALA A 173 4.23 5.77 17.46
C ALA A 173 2.86 5.68 18.15
N ALA A 174 2.87 5.26 19.39
CA ALA A 174 1.72 5.07 20.26
C ALA A 174 0.70 4.00 19.82
N ALA A 175 0.91 3.29 18.70
CA ALA A 175 0.03 2.20 18.31
C ALA A 175 0.16 1.01 19.28
N ARG A 176 -0.98 0.49 19.73
CA ARG A 176 -1.04 -0.74 20.50
C ARG A 176 -0.92 -1.94 19.59
N THR A 177 -0.01 -2.85 19.92
CA THR A 177 0.14 -4.16 19.28
C THR A 177 0.26 -5.26 20.35
N ALA A 178 0.36 -6.53 19.94
CA ALA A 178 0.56 -7.64 20.86
C ALA A 178 1.89 -7.52 21.64
N THR A 179 2.90 -6.91 21.04
CA THR A 179 4.25 -6.73 21.64
C THR A 179 4.52 -5.30 22.13
N THR A 180 3.61 -4.35 21.88
CA THR A 180 3.66 -2.96 22.38
C THR A 180 2.33 -2.60 23.02
N LYS A 181 2.08 -3.12 24.21
CA LYS A 181 0.83 -2.90 24.93
C LYS A 181 0.79 -1.48 25.53
N ALA A 182 -0.37 -0.84 25.46
CA ALA A 182 -0.62 0.40 26.22
C ALA A 182 -1.12 0.02 27.62
N LEU A 183 -0.26 0.13 28.62
CA LEU A 183 -0.55 -0.23 30.03
C LEU A 183 0.01 0.83 30.96
N GLY A 184 -0.83 1.43 31.81
CA GLY A 184 -0.41 2.50 32.71
C GLY A 184 0.20 3.68 31.93
N MET A 185 1.45 4.03 32.22
CA MET A 185 2.18 5.10 31.55
C MET A 185 2.78 4.69 30.19
N GLN A 186 2.77 3.41 29.82
CA GLN A 186 3.30 2.96 28.55
C GLN A 186 2.39 3.38 27.40
N PRO A 187 2.92 4.05 26.37
CA PRO A 187 2.11 4.68 25.32
C PRO A 187 1.65 3.72 24.20
N GLY A 188 1.95 2.44 24.26
CA GLY A 188 1.93 1.55 23.12
C GLY A 188 3.31 1.48 22.47
N ASN A 189 3.44 1.64 21.15
CA ASN A 189 4.74 1.66 20.49
C ASN A 189 5.56 2.90 20.90
N ALA A 190 6.65 2.67 21.65
CA ALA A 190 7.57 3.71 22.11
C ALA A 190 8.82 3.85 21.21
N PHE A 191 8.97 3.04 20.16
CA PHE A 191 10.17 2.99 19.30
C PHE A 191 10.23 4.11 18.25
N GLY A 192 9.38 5.13 18.36
CA GLY A 192 9.36 6.25 17.43
C GLY A 192 8.39 6.03 16.26
N GLN A 193 8.68 6.69 15.16
CA GLN A 193 7.75 6.84 14.02
C GLN A 193 7.78 5.68 13.02
N GLY A 194 8.66 4.72 13.22
CA GLY A 194 8.93 3.67 12.25
C GLY A 194 9.99 4.07 11.22
N LYS A 195 10.37 3.09 10.39
CA LYS A 195 11.30 3.28 9.29
C LYS A 195 10.57 3.82 8.06
N SER A 196 11.10 4.85 7.43
CA SER A 196 10.59 5.29 6.13
C SER A 196 11.29 4.50 5.02
N MET A 197 10.71 3.38 4.64
CA MET A 197 11.28 2.54 3.57
C MET A 197 11.36 3.24 2.22
N PRO A 198 10.38 4.09 1.80
CA PRO A 198 10.53 4.86 0.57
C PRO A 198 11.78 5.74 0.56
N LEU A 199 12.11 6.41 1.67
CA LEU A 199 13.32 7.24 1.77
C LEU A 199 14.60 6.40 1.76
N ILE A 200 14.58 5.20 2.34
CA ILE A 200 15.71 4.25 2.27
C ILE A 200 15.90 3.79 0.82
N ALA A 201 14.82 3.49 0.09
CA ALA A 201 14.88 3.13 -1.32
C ALA A 201 15.40 4.29 -2.20
N MET A 202 14.95 5.51 -1.94
CA MET A 202 15.45 6.72 -2.62
C MET A 202 16.96 6.92 -2.41
N ALA A 203 17.47 6.62 -1.21
CA ALA A 203 18.91 6.71 -0.90
C ALA A 203 19.77 5.70 -1.67
N HIS A 204 19.16 4.69 -2.30
CA HIS A 204 19.84 3.81 -3.27
C HIS A 204 19.83 4.35 -4.70
N GLU A 205 19.23 5.50 -4.95
CA GLU A 205 19.14 6.15 -6.27
C GLU A 205 18.58 5.23 -7.38
N ILE A 206 17.70 4.28 -6.99
CA ILE A 206 17.07 3.37 -7.93
C ILE A 206 16.18 4.14 -8.91
N PRO A 207 15.92 3.57 -10.12
CA PRO A 207 15.17 4.25 -11.17
C PRO A 207 13.80 4.79 -10.75
N TYR A 208 13.09 4.10 -9.82
CA TYR A 208 11.76 4.56 -9.43
C TYR A 208 11.40 4.15 -8.00
N VAL A 209 10.85 5.10 -7.25
CA VAL A 209 10.24 4.89 -5.93
C VAL A 209 8.91 5.62 -5.90
N ALA A 210 7.86 4.94 -5.47
CA ALA A 210 6.56 5.58 -5.28
C ALA A 210 5.86 5.11 -4.00
N THR A 211 5.00 5.97 -3.50
CA THR A 211 4.05 5.64 -2.43
C THR A 211 2.62 5.75 -2.98
N ALA A 212 1.73 4.90 -2.51
CA ALA A 212 0.33 4.89 -2.91
C ALA A 212 -0.56 4.43 -1.76
N THR A 213 -1.86 4.64 -1.88
CA THR A 213 -2.85 4.14 -0.90
C THR A 213 -4.02 3.47 -1.60
N VAL A 214 -4.71 2.57 -0.91
CA VAL A 214 -5.96 1.99 -1.43
C VAL A 214 -7.15 2.97 -1.43
N ALA A 215 -6.93 4.21 -1.02
CA ALA A 215 -7.92 5.28 -1.13
C ALA A 215 -8.00 5.89 -2.54
N ASP A 216 -6.93 5.74 -3.34
CA ASP A 216 -6.85 6.21 -4.72
C ASP A 216 -6.31 5.10 -5.62
N LEU A 217 -7.22 4.33 -6.19
CA LEU A 217 -6.88 3.17 -7.01
C LEU A 217 -6.39 3.55 -8.41
N HIS A 218 -6.77 4.74 -8.91
CA HIS A 218 -6.26 5.24 -10.19
C HIS A 218 -4.79 5.64 -10.07
N ASP A 219 -4.42 6.35 -9.00
CA ASP A 219 -3.05 6.71 -8.69
C ASP A 219 -2.18 5.45 -8.53
N LEU A 220 -2.70 4.46 -7.79
CA LEU A 220 -2.02 3.18 -7.59
C LEU A 220 -1.75 2.45 -8.92
N GLU A 221 -2.77 2.32 -9.78
CA GLU A 221 -2.62 1.63 -11.07
C GLU A 221 -1.67 2.39 -12.02
N ALA A 222 -1.77 3.71 -12.09
CA ALA A 222 -0.88 4.54 -12.91
C ALA A 222 0.59 4.38 -12.51
N LYS A 223 0.89 4.37 -11.20
CA LYS A 223 2.25 4.15 -10.68
C LYS A 223 2.79 2.76 -11.00
N VAL A 224 1.95 1.74 -10.94
CA VAL A 224 2.34 0.38 -11.35
C VAL A 224 2.62 0.32 -12.85
N GLU A 225 1.77 0.90 -13.68
CA GLU A 225 1.95 0.94 -15.13
C GLU A 225 3.25 1.68 -15.49
N HIS A 226 3.51 2.81 -14.84
CA HIS A 226 4.77 3.55 -15.00
C HIS A 226 5.98 2.70 -14.57
N ALA A 227 5.93 2.07 -13.39
CA ALA A 227 6.99 1.19 -12.92
C ALA A 227 7.25 0.00 -13.86
N MET A 228 6.21 -0.55 -14.51
CA MET A 228 6.37 -1.63 -15.47
C MET A 228 7.01 -1.20 -16.80
N ALA A 229 6.92 0.07 -17.16
CA ALA A 229 7.60 0.63 -18.33
C ALA A 229 9.11 0.85 -18.09
N LEU A 230 9.55 0.97 -16.86
CA LEU A 230 10.94 1.18 -16.47
C LEU A 230 11.67 -0.15 -16.27
N HIS A 231 13.01 -0.12 -16.41
CA HIS A 231 13.91 -1.23 -16.10
C HIS A 231 14.80 -0.91 -14.90
N GLY A 232 15.39 -1.94 -14.31
CA GLY A 232 16.16 -1.84 -13.08
C GLY A 232 15.30 -2.03 -11.82
N ALA A 233 15.78 -1.64 -10.67
CA ALA A 233 15.06 -1.78 -9.42
C ALA A 233 14.01 -0.68 -9.27
N ARG A 234 12.78 -1.07 -8.95
CA ARG A 234 11.67 -0.16 -8.67
C ARG A 234 11.02 -0.55 -7.35
N TYR A 235 10.60 0.43 -6.59
CA TYR A 235 9.96 0.21 -5.29
C TYR A 235 8.62 0.94 -5.19
N LEU A 236 7.59 0.21 -4.79
CA LEU A 236 6.27 0.76 -4.52
C LEU A 236 5.84 0.44 -3.07
N HIS A 237 5.52 1.46 -2.31
CA HIS A 237 5.03 1.35 -0.94
C HIS A 237 3.55 1.67 -0.88
N VAL A 238 2.73 0.66 -0.62
CA VAL A 238 1.27 0.79 -0.66
C VAL A 238 0.70 0.72 0.75
N PHE A 239 0.04 1.79 1.18
CA PHE A 239 -0.64 1.84 2.47
C PHE A 239 -1.97 1.09 2.43
N VAL A 240 -2.07 0.03 3.24
CA VAL A 240 -3.16 -0.94 3.20
C VAL A 240 -3.75 -1.18 4.61
N PRO A 241 -4.73 -0.38 5.06
CA PRO A 241 -5.31 -0.54 6.39
C PRO A 241 -5.78 -1.96 6.67
N CYS A 242 -5.50 -2.45 7.88
CA CYS A 242 -5.92 -3.76 8.37
C CYS A 242 -7.05 -3.63 9.41
N PRO A 243 -8.33 -3.82 9.05
CA PRO A 243 -9.43 -3.65 9.98
C PRO A 243 -9.30 -4.48 11.26
N LEU A 244 -8.87 -5.74 11.14
CA LEU A 244 -8.71 -6.64 12.28
C LEU A 244 -7.56 -6.19 13.20
N GLY A 245 -6.39 -5.92 12.62
CA GLY A 245 -5.21 -5.55 13.41
C GLY A 245 -5.31 -4.16 14.03
N TRP A 246 -5.97 -3.23 13.35
CA TRP A 246 -6.16 -1.86 13.83
C TRP A 246 -7.40 -1.68 14.69
N GLY A 247 -8.33 -2.65 14.64
CA GLY A 247 -9.62 -2.56 15.31
C GLY A 247 -10.50 -1.45 14.72
N SER A 248 -10.47 -1.28 13.41
CA SER A 248 -11.36 -0.39 12.66
C SER A 248 -12.53 -1.16 12.04
N ALA A 249 -13.61 -0.48 11.70
CA ALA A 249 -14.71 -1.12 11.00
C ALA A 249 -14.29 -1.48 9.56
N SER A 250 -14.67 -2.67 9.08
CA SER A 250 -14.31 -3.16 7.73
C SER A 250 -14.77 -2.24 6.60
N ARG A 251 -15.86 -1.50 6.80
CA ARG A 251 -16.39 -0.50 5.85
C ARG A 251 -15.54 0.77 5.77
N ASP A 252 -14.67 1.01 6.75
CA ASP A 252 -13.91 2.25 6.86
C ASP A 252 -12.49 2.15 6.27
N THR A 253 -12.07 1.01 5.72
CA THR A 253 -10.73 0.79 5.17
C THR A 253 -10.27 1.91 4.22
N VAL A 254 -11.09 2.22 3.20
CA VAL A 254 -10.79 3.27 2.22
C VAL A 254 -10.82 4.66 2.87
N ARG A 255 -11.72 4.88 3.84
CA ARG A 255 -11.80 6.14 4.59
C ARG A 255 -10.56 6.35 5.46
N VAL A 256 -10.09 5.31 6.16
CA VAL A 256 -8.87 5.35 6.97
C VAL A 256 -7.66 5.64 6.09
N ALA A 257 -7.53 4.97 4.94
CA ALA A 257 -6.45 5.24 3.99
C ALA A 257 -6.48 6.69 3.45
N ARG A 258 -7.68 7.21 3.19
CA ARG A 258 -7.85 8.62 2.76
C ARG A 258 -7.44 9.59 3.86
N LEU A 259 -7.85 9.35 5.09
CA LEU A 259 -7.46 10.17 6.23
C LEU A 259 -5.95 10.13 6.50
N ALA A 260 -5.27 9.00 6.30
CA ALA A 260 -3.81 8.94 6.41
C ALA A 260 -3.13 9.93 5.45
N LYS A 261 -3.64 10.07 4.21
CA LYS A 261 -3.19 11.08 3.24
C LYS A 261 -3.60 12.49 3.65
N GLU A 262 -4.89 12.72 3.96
CA GLU A 262 -5.45 14.05 4.26
C GLU A 262 -4.88 14.67 5.55
N THR A 263 -4.39 13.87 6.49
CA THR A 263 -3.71 14.33 7.70
C THR A 263 -2.22 14.60 7.50
N GLY A 264 -1.61 14.11 6.40
CA GLY A 264 -0.16 14.18 6.18
C GLY A 264 0.63 13.06 6.89
N ILE A 265 -0.04 12.10 7.55
CA ILE A 265 0.63 10.94 8.16
C ILE A 265 1.33 10.10 7.09
N PHE A 266 0.65 9.88 5.96
CA PHE A 266 1.20 9.11 4.85
C PHE A 266 1.33 9.98 3.59
N PRO A 267 2.54 10.49 3.28
CA PRO A 267 2.82 11.23 2.05
C PRO A 267 2.68 10.35 0.82
N VAL A 268 2.00 10.85 -0.21
CA VAL A 268 1.85 10.17 -1.50
C VAL A 268 2.66 10.91 -2.56
N PHE A 269 3.70 10.26 -3.09
CA PHE A 269 4.65 10.86 -4.02
C PHE A 269 5.26 9.84 -4.97
N GLU A 270 5.99 10.35 -5.97
CA GLU A 270 6.87 9.60 -6.86
C GLU A 270 8.27 10.22 -6.82
N ALA A 271 9.29 9.40 -7.01
CA ALA A 271 10.68 9.82 -7.09
C ALA A 271 11.41 8.97 -8.12
N GLU A 272 12.35 9.59 -8.85
CA GLU A 272 13.23 8.93 -9.79
C GLU A 272 14.68 9.26 -9.42
N HIS A 273 15.55 8.24 -9.39
CA HIS A 273 16.96 8.39 -9.06
C HIS A 273 17.23 9.20 -7.78
N GLY A 274 16.40 8.97 -6.75
CA GLY A 274 16.50 9.63 -5.44
C GLY A 274 15.84 11.01 -5.34
N GLU A 275 15.36 11.60 -6.44
CA GLU A 275 14.73 12.92 -6.47
C GLU A 275 13.21 12.82 -6.59
N ILE A 276 12.48 13.61 -5.80
CA ILE A 276 11.00 13.64 -5.87
C ILE A 276 10.57 14.33 -7.16
N THR A 277 9.80 13.61 -7.97
CA THR A 277 9.30 14.08 -9.28
C THR A 277 7.83 14.49 -9.25
N SER A 278 7.04 13.91 -8.34
CA SER A 278 5.61 14.20 -8.22
C SER A 278 5.14 14.04 -6.78
N VAL A 279 4.22 14.90 -6.35
CA VAL A 279 3.61 14.86 -5.03
C VAL A 279 2.10 15.02 -5.15
N SER A 280 1.36 14.14 -4.47
CA SER A 280 -0.09 14.26 -4.39
C SER A 280 -0.50 15.23 -3.27
N THR A 281 -0.94 16.42 -3.63
CA THR A 281 -1.31 17.48 -2.68
C THR A 281 -2.56 17.13 -1.87
N ILE A 282 -2.62 17.65 -0.65
CA ILE A 282 -3.76 17.54 0.26
C ILE A 282 -4.74 18.67 -0.04
N ARG A 283 -5.88 18.33 -0.66
CA ARG A 283 -6.92 19.33 -0.97
C ARG A 283 -7.71 19.78 0.26
N ARG A 284 -7.88 18.89 1.24
CA ARG A 284 -8.62 19.14 2.46
C ARG A 284 -7.87 18.54 3.64
N ARG A 285 -7.08 19.38 4.30
CA ARG A 285 -6.32 18.96 5.49
C ARG A 285 -7.27 18.59 6.62
N GLN A 286 -6.98 17.46 7.28
CA GLN A 286 -7.68 16.97 8.47
C GLN A 286 -6.71 16.89 9.66
N PRO A 287 -7.19 17.09 10.89
CA PRO A 287 -6.39 16.82 12.07
C PRO A 287 -6.17 15.32 12.24
N VAL A 288 -5.02 14.92 12.78
CA VAL A 288 -4.69 13.50 12.98
C VAL A 288 -5.69 12.75 13.85
N GLU A 289 -6.40 13.44 14.72
CA GLU A 289 -7.44 12.84 15.56
C GLU A 289 -8.51 12.11 14.78
N GLU A 290 -8.92 12.64 13.62
CA GLU A 290 -9.94 12.03 12.78
C GLU A 290 -9.49 10.67 12.23
N TYR A 291 -8.19 10.51 11.97
CA TYR A 291 -7.57 9.25 11.60
C TYR A 291 -7.45 8.30 12.80
N LEU A 292 -6.98 8.79 13.94
CA LEU A 292 -6.70 7.98 15.12
C LEU A 292 -7.97 7.41 15.74
N LYS A 293 -9.05 8.20 15.83
CA LYS A 293 -10.34 7.81 16.43
C LYS A 293 -11.01 6.61 15.76
N LEU A 294 -10.72 6.36 14.49
CA LEU A 294 -11.29 5.22 13.76
C LEU A 294 -10.65 3.88 14.10
N GLN A 295 -9.59 3.87 14.92
CA GLN A 295 -8.73 2.70 15.14
C GLN A 295 -8.59 2.39 16.63
N SER A 296 -9.09 1.24 17.08
CA SER A 296 -9.02 0.83 18.50
C SER A 296 -7.59 0.71 19.02
N ARG A 297 -6.60 0.52 18.13
CA ARG A 297 -5.17 0.49 18.53
C ARG A 297 -4.69 1.80 19.14
N PHE A 298 -5.44 2.91 18.94
CA PHE A 298 -5.19 4.23 19.52
C PHE A 298 -6.22 4.64 20.59
N ALA A 299 -7.20 3.79 20.93
CA ALA A 299 -8.28 4.14 21.84
C ALA A 299 -7.78 4.63 23.21
N HIS A 300 -6.62 4.13 23.68
CA HIS A 300 -6.01 4.54 24.94
C HIS A 300 -5.55 6.01 24.95
N LEU A 301 -5.38 6.65 23.79
CA LEU A 301 -5.04 8.06 23.70
C LEU A 301 -6.23 8.97 24.06
N PHE A 302 -7.44 8.44 23.92
CA PHE A 302 -8.70 9.16 24.13
C PHE A 302 -9.40 8.78 25.44
N ALA A 303 -8.85 7.79 26.19
CA ALA A 303 -9.34 7.40 27.52
C ALA A 303 -8.86 8.42 28.58
N GLU A 304 -9.58 8.46 29.73
CA GLU A 304 -9.17 9.32 30.85
C GLU A 304 -8.02 8.69 31.68
N PRO A 305 -6.95 9.43 31.98
CA PRO A 305 -6.66 10.77 31.49
C PRO A 305 -6.25 10.77 30.00
N ARG A 306 -6.84 11.67 29.20
CA ARG A 306 -6.55 11.80 27.78
C ARG A 306 -5.07 12.15 27.54
N ARG A 307 -4.48 11.57 26.50
CA ARG A 307 -3.06 11.72 26.17
C ARG A 307 -2.84 12.75 25.06
N ASP A 308 -3.20 14.03 25.35
CA ASP A 308 -3.02 15.14 24.41
C ASP A 308 -1.55 15.33 24.01
N ASP A 309 -0.61 15.00 24.90
CA ASP A 309 0.82 15.00 24.67
C ASP A 309 1.24 14.09 23.50
N LEU A 310 0.68 12.88 23.43
CA LEU A 310 0.98 11.93 22.36
C LEU A 310 0.26 12.27 21.06
N ILE A 311 -0.98 12.75 21.14
CA ILE A 311 -1.75 13.19 19.98
C ILE A 311 -1.03 14.38 19.32
N ALA A 312 -0.56 15.37 20.11
CA ALA A 312 0.20 16.51 19.62
C ALA A 312 1.50 16.07 18.91
N ARG A 313 2.24 15.11 19.46
CA ARG A 313 3.46 14.57 18.83
C ARG A 313 3.18 13.87 17.48
N ILE A 314 2.03 13.18 17.35
CA ILE A 314 1.62 12.57 16.08
C ILE A 314 1.24 13.67 15.09
N GLN A 315 0.56 14.74 15.54
CA GLN A 315 0.25 15.90 14.70
C GLN A 315 1.52 16.59 14.21
N GLU A 316 2.50 16.84 15.08
CA GLU A 316 3.79 17.41 14.70
C GLU A 316 4.53 16.57 13.65
N GLN A 317 4.40 15.24 13.72
CA GLN A 317 4.95 14.36 12.70
C GLN A 317 4.27 14.56 11.35
N ALA A 318 2.94 14.60 11.36
CA ALA A 318 2.15 14.84 10.16
C ALA A 318 2.50 16.21 9.54
N ASP A 319 2.67 17.23 10.38
CA ASP A 319 3.05 18.58 9.95
C ASP A 319 4.46 18.63 9.35
N ARG A 320 5.42 17.92 9.94
CA ARG A 320 6.77 17.76 9.35
C ARG A 320 6.73 17.04 7.99
N ASN A 321 5.86 16.05 7.81
CA ASN A 321 5.68 15.40 6.52
C ASN A 321 5.10 16.39 5.49
N ILE A 322 4.10 17.17 5.89
CA ILE A 322 3.48 18.18 5.04
C ILE A 322 4.54 19.18 4.54
N GLU A 323 5.35 19.70 5.45
CA GLU A 323 6.44 20.64 5.14
C GLU A 323 7.51 19.97 4.26
N ARG A 324 8.01 18.81 4.68
CA ARG A 324 9.10 18.10 3.99
C ARG A 324 8.79 17.75 2.54
N PHE A 325 7.56 17.32 2.27
CA PHE A 325 7.13 16.85 0.96
C PHE A 325 6.34 17.89 0.17
N GLY A 326 6.10 19.09 0.72
CA GLY A 326 5.30 20.12 0.03
C GLY A 326 3.86 19.65 -0.25
N LEU A 327 3.21 19.01 0.73
CA LEU A 327 1.91 18.36 0.52
C LEU A 327 0.73 19.33 0.40
N LEU A 328 0.89 20.60 0.73
CA LEU A 328 -0.15 21.62 0.54
C LEU A 328 0.04 22.32 -0.81
N PRO A 329 -1.04 22.70 -1.49
CA PRO A 329 -0.93 23.51 -2.69
C PRO A 329 -0.26 24.85 -2.33
N GLU A 330 0.62 25.33 -3.21
CA GLU A 330 1.15 26.67 -3.10
C GLU A 330 -0.03 27.66 -3.07
N VAL A 331 -0.08 28.48 -2.03
CA VAL A 331 -1.02 29.61 -2.00
C VAL A 331 -0.56 30.54 -3.10
N ALA A 332 -1.33 30.60 -4.22
CA ALA A 332 -1.07 31.60 -5.24
C ALA A 332 -1.06 32.94 -4.51
N SER A 333 0.10 33.59 -4.47
CA SER A 333 0.21 34.96 -4.01
C SER A 333 -0.72 35.78 -4.91
N LEU A 334 -1.88 36.17 -4.38
CA LEU A 334 -2.63 37.26 -4.96
C LEU A 334 -1.68 38.44 -4.90
N THR A 335 -0.94 38.67 -5.96
CA THR A 335 -0.34 39.97 -6.20
C THR A 335 -1.52 40.94 -6.26
N GLU A 336 -1.67 41.72 -5.20
CA GLU A 336 -2.42 42.95 -5.24
C GLU A 336 -1.75 43.83 -6.32
N GLU A 337 -2.23 43.70 -7.52
CA GLU A 337 -2.06 44.73 -8.54
C GLU A 337 -3.43 45.39 -8.74
N ASP A 338 -3.53 46.60 -8.15
CA ASP A 338 -4.47 47.71 -8.31
C ASP A 338 -5.87 47.64 -7.77
#